data_4a60d23102e5ba15357d95bcd1291e7c
#
_entry.id   4a60d23102e5ba15357d95bcd1291e7c
#
_cell.length_a   1.000
_cell.length_b   1.000
_cell.length_c   1.000
_cell.angle_alpha   90.00
_cell.angle_beta   90.00
_cell.angle_gamma   90.00
#
_symmetry.space_group_name_H-M   'P 1'
#
loop_
_entity.id
_entity.type
_entity.pdbx_description
1 polymer ?
#
loop_
_entity_poly.entity_id
_entity_poly.type
_entity_poly.pdbx_seq_one_letter_code
_entity_poly.pdbx_strand_id
1 'polypeptide(L)'
;MTAYDYRQDFPLLRENKTVYIDNAATAQRPDCVLEAEKRFYETANANPLRGFYPLSLAATEQYEEARKTVQKFIHAKSSKEIIFTRNTTESLNLVAYLSLIHISEPTRHAQ
;
A
#
# COMPACT_ATOMS: atom_id res chain seq x y z
N MET A 1 -15.12 -19.16 -24.42
CA MET A 1 -14.56 -18.80 -23.11
C MET A 1 -15.49 -17.76 -22.49
N THR A 2 -16.22 -18.11 -21.45
CA THR A 2 -17.02 -17.13 -20.68
C THR A 2 -16.03 -16.27 -19.90
N ALA A 3 -16.14 -14.94 -20.06
CA ALA A 3 -15.33 -14.00 -19.28
C ALA A 3 -15.60 -14.19 -17.78
N TYR A 4 -14.56 -14.13 -16.96
CA TYR A 4 -14.71 -14.20 -15.52
C TYR A 4 -15.49 -12.98 -15.01
N ASP A 5 -16.52 -13.22 -14.20
CA ASP A 5 -17.30 -12.14 -13.59
C ASP A 5 -16.63 -11.66 -12.28
N TYR A 6 -15.78 -10.67 -12.40
CA TYR A 6 -15.06 -10.06 -11.27
C TYR A 6 -15.98 -9.46 -10.18
N ARG A 7 -17.27 -9.24 -10.46
CA ARG A 7 -18.21 -8.77 -9.42
C ARG A 7 -18.33 -9.74 -8.26
N GLN A 8 -18.10 -11.03 -8.52
CA GLN A 8 -18.17 -12.08 -7.51
C GLN A 8 -17.11 -11.94 -6.42
N ASP A 9 -16.00 -11.30 -6.74
CA ASP A 9 -14.89 -11.09 -5.80
C ASP A 9 -15.17 -9.95 -4.80
N PHE A 10 -16.19 -9.12 -5.08
CA PHE A 10 -16.50 -7.94 -4.28
C PHE A 10 -17.84 -8.13 -3.56
N PRO A 11 -17.86 -8.30 -2.21
CA PRO A 11 -19.09 -8.61 -1.47
C PRO A 11 -20.18 -7.56 -1.69
N LEU A 12 -19.83 -6.26 -1.67
CA LEU A 12 -20.80 -5.21 -1.91
C LEU A 12 -21.46 -5.29 -3.29
N LEU A 13 -20.68 -5.66 -4.31
CA LEU A 13 -21.18 -5.71 -5.69
C LEU A 13 -21.90 -7.03 -6.01
N ARG A 14 -21.50 -8.11 -5.37
CA ARG A 14 -22.11 -9.44 -5.52
C ARG A 14 -23.58 -9.43 -5.07
N GLU A 15 -23.85 -8.81 -3.96
CA GLU A 15 -25.18 -8.76 -3.36
C GLU A 15 -26.04 -7.59 -3.85
N ASN A 16 -25.43 -6.63 -4.51
CA ASN A 16 -26.10 -5.43 -4.97
C ASN A 16 -26.15 -5.36 -6.50
N LYS A 17 -27.34 -5.09 -7.06
CA LYS A 17 -27.51 -4.95 -8.51
C LYS A 17 -27.06 -3.59 -9.05
N THR A 18 -26.61 -2.69 -8.20
CA THR A 18 -26.16 -1.34 -8.58
C THR A 18 -24.92 -1.43 -9.47
N VAL A 19 -24.90 -0.65 -10.54
CA VAL A 19 -23.70 -0.42 -11.33
C VAL A 19 -22.87 0.63 -10.60
N TYR A 20 -21.72 0.21 -10.07
CA TYR A 20 -20.81 1.08 -9.34
C TYR A 20 -19.71 1.59 -10.28
N ILE A 21 -19.65 2.90 -10.48
CA ILE A 21 -18.68 3.58 -11.38
C ILE A 21 -17.83 4.63 -10.67
N ASP A 22 -17.92 4.74 -9.34
CA ASP A 22 -17.23 5.76 -8.54
C ASP A 22 -15.95 5.24 -7.86
N ASN A 23 -15.27 4.27 -8.48
CA ASN A 23 -14.02 3.70 -7.94
C ASN A 23 -12.87 4.72 -7.86
N ALA A 24 -12.94 5.82 -8.62
CA ALA A 24 -11.94 6.88 -8.56
C ALA A 24 -11.95 7.61 -7.20
N ALA A 25 -13.13 7.78 -6.61
CA ALA A 25 -13.29 8.37 -5.28
C ALA A 25 -13.16 7.32 -4.17
N THR A 26 -13.81 6.17 -4.36
CA THR A 26 -13.83 5.09 -3.36
C THR A 26 -13.76 3.73 -4.03
N ALA A 27 -12.58 3.12 -4.05
CA ALA A 27 -12.40 1.77 -4.58
C ALA A 27 -13.07 0.73 -3.67
N GLN A 28 -13.84 -0.18 -4.28
CA GLN A 28 -14.39 -1.33 -3.56
C GLN A 28 -13.29 -2.32 -3.19
N ARG A 29 -13.49 -3.00 -2.06
CA ARG A 29 -12.52 -3.97 -1.54
C ARG A 29 -12.98 -5.39 -1.85
N PRO A 30 -12.15 -6.21 -2.50
CA PRO A 30 -12.46 -7.62 -2.71
C PRO A 30 -12.35 -8.43 -1.40
N ASP A 31 -13.01 -9.58 -1.38
CA ASP A 31 -13.00 -10.50 -0.22
C ASP A 31 -11.58 -10.81 0.26
N CYS A 32 -10.64 -11.06 -0.64
CA CYS A 32 -9.25 -11.39 -0.28
C CYS A 32 -8.55 -10.28 0.52
N VAL A 33 -8.89 -9.01 0.27
CA VAL A 33 -8.34 -7.86 1.02
C VAL A 33 -8.99 -7.78 2.40
N LEU A 34 -10.32 -7.92 2.48
CA LEU A 34 -11.06 -7.88 3.73
C LEU A 34 -10.63 -9.02 4.67
N GLU A 35 -10.46 -10.21 4.13
CA GLU A 35 -10.00 -11.38 4.88
C GLU A 35 -8.54 -11.25 5.33
N ALA A 36 -7.67 -10.67 4.50
CA ALA A 36 -6.28 -10.43 4.88
C ALA A 36 -6.17 -9.41 6.02
N GLU A 37 -6.95 -8.33 5.97
CA GLU A 37 -7.01 -7.32 7.03
C GLU A 37 -7.54 -7.95 8.33
N LYS A 38 -8.65 -8.68 8.27
CA LYS A 38 -9.21 -9.40 9.42
C LYS A 38 -8.19 -10.35 10.04
N ARG A 39 -7.54 -11.17 9.21
CA ARG A 39 -6.52 -12.13 9.67
C ARG A 39 -5.36 -11.43 10.36
N PHE A 40 -4.90 -10.31 9.83
CA PHE A 40 -3.84 -9.54 10.47
C PHE A 40 -4.24 -9.12 11.89
N TYR A 41 -5.44 -8.56 12.07
CA TYR A 41 -5.92 -8.16 13.40
C TYR A 41 -6.08 -9.33 14.36
N GLU A 42 -6.47 -10.50 13.86
CA GLU A 42 -6.67 -11.69 14.69
C GLU A 42 -5.35 -12.41 15.07
N THR A 43 -4.29 -12.28 14.26
CA THR A 43 -3.10 -13.15 14.40
C THR A 43 -1.78 -12.41 14.58
N ALA A 44 -1.65 -11.17 14.15
CA ALA A 44 -0.37 -10.47 14.10
C ALA A 44 -0.43 -8.98 14.45
N ASN A 45 -1.55 -8.51 15.02
CA ASN A 45 -1.72 -7.10 15.36
C ASN A 45 -0.79 -6.70 16.51
N ALA A 46 0.41 -6.24 16.15
CA ALA A 46 1.42 -5.74 17.08
C ALA A 46 2.19 -4.59 16.46
N ASN A 47 2.97 -3.87 17.27
CA ASN A 47 3.79 -2.76 16.78
C ASN A 47 4.98 -3.29 15.95
N PRO A 48 5.00 -3.07 14.63
CA PRO A 48 6.11 -3.53 13.80
C PRO A 48 7.38 -2.72 14.10
N LEU A 49 8.55 -3.33 13.87
CA LEU A 49 9.89 -2.70 13.96
C LEU A 49 10.34 -2.25 15.36
N ARG A 50 9.56 -2.47 16.42
CA ARG A 50 9.87 -1.95 17.77
C ARG A 50 9.91 -3.00 18.88
N GLY A 51 9.69 -4.28 18.58
CA GLY A 51 9.67 -5.32 19.60
C GLY A 51 10.42 -6.58 19.16
N PHE A 52 10.93 -7.30 20.15
CA PHE A 52 11.62 -8.59 19.94
C PHE A 52 10.73 -9.79 20.34
N TYR A 53 9.46 -9.56 20.62
CA TYR A 53 8.51 -10.64 20.93
C TYR A 53 7.82 -11.17 19.67
N PRO A 54 7.34 -12.42 19.68
CA PRO A 54 6.89 -13.11 18.47
C PRO A 54 5.87 -12.36 17.60
N LEU A 55 4.87 -11.72 18.22
CA LEU A 55 3.86 -10.97 17.47
C LEU A 55 4.44 -9.73 16.75
N SER A 56 5.38 -9.01 17.37
CA SER A 56 6.04 -7.88 16.76
C SER A 56 6.92 -8.31 15.57
N LEU A 57 7.59 -9.45 15.69
CA LEU A 57 8.37 -10.02 14.59
C LEU A 57 7.45 -10.44 13.44
N ALA A 58 6.33 -11.11 13.72
CA ALA A 58 5.34 -11.50 12.71
C ALA A 58 4.73 -10.28 12.00
N ALA A 59 4.38 -9.22 12.73
CA ALA A 59 3.88 -7.98 12.15
C ALA A 59 4.94 -7.30 11.26
N THR A 60 6.21 -7.31 11.68
CA THR A 60 7.33 -6.77 10.90
C THR A 60 7.53 -7.57 9.61
N GLU A 61 7.51 -8.88 9.70
CA GLU A 61 7.67 -9.75 8.53
C GLU A 61 6.57 -9.51 7.50
N GLN A 62 5.31 -9.47 7.92
CA GLN A 62 4.18 -9.18 7.02
C GLN A 62 4.30 -7.79 6.37
N TYR A 63 4.74 -6.79 7.11
CA TYR A 63 4.96 -5.45 6.58
C TYR A 63 6.05 -5.43 5.49
N GLU A 64 7.18 -6.11 5.74
CA GLU A 64 8.28 -6.19 4.77
C GLU A 64 7.93 -7.07 3.56
N GLU A 65 7.13 -8.12 3.72
CA GLU A 65 6.62 -8.91 2.59
C GLU A 65 5.66 -8.10 1.71
N ALA A 66 4.79 -7.28 2.29
CA ALA A 66 3.96 -6.35 1.54
C ALA A 66 4.83 -5.37 0.72
N ARG A 67 5.90 -4.83 1.32
CA ARG A 67 6.86 -3.96 0.65
C ARG A 67 7.53 -4.65 -0.54
N LYS A 68 7.99 -5.89 -0.38
CA LYS A 68 8.57 -6.69 -1.46
C LYS A 68 7.55 -6.99 -2.57
N THR A 69 6.31 -7.24 -2.21
CA THR A 69 5.23 -7.49 -3.17
C THR A 69 5.00 -6.26 -4.06
N VAL A 70 4.90 -5.06 -3.46
CA VAL A 70 4.79 -3.81 -4.21
C VAL A 70 6.04 -3.58 -5.08
N GLN A 71 7.23 -3.78 -4.52
CA GLN A 71 8.48 -3.67 -5.26
C GLN A 71 8.48 -4.52 -6.54
N LYS A 72 8.08 -5.78 -6.43
CA LYS A 72 7.99 -6.69 -7.60
C LYS A 72 6.95 -6.22 -8.59
N PHE A 73 5.78 -5.79 -8.12
CA PHE A 73 4.67 -5.34 -8.97
C PHE A 73 5.05 -4.14 -9.84
N ILE A 74 5.75 -3.15 -9.29
CA ILE A 74 6.18 -1.96 -10.03
C ILE A 74 7.58 -2.09 -10.64
N HIS A 75 8.22 -3.26 -10.52
CA HIS A 75 9.58 -3.52 -11.02
C HIS A 75 10.65 -2.58 -10.46
N ALA A 76 10.51 -2.13 -9.21
CA ALA A 76 11.52 -1.34 -8.53
C ALA A 76 12.78 -2.19 -8.26
N LYS A 77 13.97 -1.57 -8.31
CA LYS A 77 15.25 -2.27 -8.12
C LYS A 77 15.43 -2.80 -6.70
N SER A 78 14.90 -2.09 -5.72
CA SER A 78 15.03 -2.44 -4.31
C SER A 78 13.73 -2.17 -3.55
N SER A 79 13.43 -3.00 -2.55
CA SER A 79 12.31 -2.75 -1.63
C SER A 79 12.50 -1.47 -0.82
N LYS A 80 13.72 -0.96 -0.68
CA LYS A 80 14.02 0.34 -0.04
C LYS A 80 13.47 1.54 -0.81
N GLU A 81 13.14 1.38 -2.09
CA GLU A 81 12.50 2.42 -2.90
C GLU A 81 11.01 2.54 -2.64
N ILE A 82 10.43 1.60 -1.88
CA ILE A 82 9.00 1.59 -1.56
C ILE A 82 8.78 2.28 -0.21
N ILE A 83 8.04 3.36 -0.22
CA ILE A 83 7.65 4.11 0.97
C ILE A 83 6.14 4.09 1.08
N PHE A 84 5.61 3.51 2.15
CA PHE A 84 4.19 3.54 2.46
C PHE A 84 3.82 4.85 3.14
N THR A 85 2.78 5.49 2.63
CA THR A 85 2.21 6.72 3.17
C THR A 85 0.74 6.53 3.47
N ARG A 86 0.14 7.43 4.23
CA ARG A 86 -1.28 7.35 4.60
C ARG A 86 -2.23 7.68 3.45
N ASN A 87 -1.79 8.55 2.52
CA ASN A 87 -2.60 8.99 1.40
C ASN A 87 -1.75 9.73 0.35
N THR A 88 -2.39 10.06 -0.78
CA THR A 88 -1.76 10.80 -1.88
C THR A 88 -1.23 12.17 -1.46
N THR A 89 -1.95 12.87 -0.60
CA THR A 89 -1.52 14.19 -0.10
C THR A 89 -0.19 14.10 0.63
N GLU A 90 -0.03 13.11 1.51
CA GLU A 90 1.25 12.87 2.19
C GLU A 90 2.35 12.49 1.20
N SER A 91 2.06 11.63 0.23
CA SER A 91 3.03 11.24 -0.81
C SER A 91 3.52 12.43 -1.61
N LEU A 92 2.63 13.28 -2.09
CA LEU A 92 2.98 14.46 -2.87
C LEU A 92 3.80 15.47 -2.05
N ASN A 93 3.41 15.72 -0.80
CA ASN A 93 4.17 16.59 0.09
C ASN A 93 5.56 16.02 0.39
N LEU A 94 5.67 14.71 0.64
CA LEU A 94 6.97 14.06 0.85
C LEU A 94 7.89 14.26 -0.35
N VAL A 95 7.39 14.02 -1.57
CA VAL A 95 8.16 14.23 -2.79
C VAL A 95 8.55 15.71 -2.95
N ALA A 96 7.61 16.64 -2.72
CA ALA A 96 7.88 18.06 -2.80
C ALA A 96 9.00 18.49 -1.83
N TYR A 97 8.92 18.08 -0.57
CA TYR A 97 9.96 18.39 0.42
C TYR A 97 11.33 17.80 0.05
N LEU A 98 11.38 16.55 -0.34
CA LEU A 98 12.63 15.87 -0.67
C LEU A 98 13.24 16.37 -1.99
N SER A 99 12.42 16.67 -3.01
CA SER A 99 12.87 17.18 -4.29
C SER A 99 13.35 18.64 -4.20
N LEU A 100 12.68 19.47 -3.40
CA LEU A 100 13.05 20.87 -3.23
C LEU A 100 14.44 21.05 -2.58
N ILE A 101 14.86 20.10 -1.74
CA ILE A 101 16.22 20.10 -1.17
C ILE A 101 17.27 19.95 -2.28
N HIS A 102 17.00 19.21 -3.36
CA HIS A 102 17.88 19.05 -4.50
C HIS A 102 17.76 20.17 -5.55
N ILE A 103 16.60 20.82 -5.63
CA ILE A 103 16.36 21.93 -6.58
C ILE A 103 16.84 23.28 -6.01
N SER A 104 16.79 23.44 -4.69
CA SER A 104 17.17 24.69 -4.00
C SER A 104 18.66 24.80 -3.64
N GLU A 105 19.51 23.90 -4.11
CA GLU A 105 20.95 24.11 -4.18
C GLU A 105 21.33 24.61 -5.59
N PRO A 106 21.07 25.89 -5.96
CA PRO A 106 21.64 26.43 -7.16
C PRO A 106 23.10 26.64 -6.89
N THR A 107 23.95 25.82 -7.54
CA THR A 107 25.28 26.24 -7.99
C THR A 107 26.11 27.04 -6.98
N ARG A 108 26.52 26.43 -5.86
CA ARG A 108 27.65 26.90 -5.10
C ARG A 108 29.03 26.47 -5.69
N HIS A 109 29.02 26.00 -6.93
CA HIS A 109 30.26 25.61 -7.64
C HIS A 109 30.50 26.40 -8.91
N ALA A 110 30.26 27.72 -8.87
CA ALA A 110 30.72 28.62 -9.91
C ALA A 110 31.24 29.90 -9.27
N GLN A 111 32.30 29.78 -8.50
CA GLN A 111 33.24 30.88 -8.25
C GLN A 111 34.61 30.30 -7.95
#